data_c8aa3467377da1f00f655c1149a61492
#
_entry.id   c8aa3467377da1f00f655c1149a61492
#
_cell.length_a   1.000
_cell.length_b   1.000
_cell.length_c   1.000
_cell.angle_alpha   90.00
_cell.angle_beta   90.00
_cell.angle_gamma   90.00
#
_symmetry.space_group_name_H-M   'P 1'
#
loop_
_entity.id
_entity.type
_entity.pdbx_description
1 polymer ?
#
loop_
_entity_poly.entity_id
_entity_poly.type
_entity_poly.pdbx_seq_one_letter_code
_entity_poly.pdbx_strand_id
1 'polypeptide(L)'
;MAKKITRKNFYMEIRRSFGRFISILFIVALGVAFFSGIRASEPSMKITGDAYFDKSDLMDIKAVSTLGITEDDVKAVRNVKGIGKAEGAYSADFLNIKNKKQYVLHVMSRMEDINKITVSEGRMPEKVGECLVDDQMKYKVGETIRLKSGTDDKVTDTLKVDELKVVGKGNSPCYIALN
;
A
#
# COMPACT_ATOMS: atom_id res chain seq x y z
N MET A 1 53.74 38.29 2.57
CA MET A 1 54.48 37.14 3.19
C MET A 1 53.69 36.45 4.31
N ALA A 2 52.96 37.14 5.16
CA ALA A 2 52.18 36.53 6.28
C ALA A 2 51.22 35.36 5.88
N LYS A 3 50.43 35.53 4.80
CA LYS A 3 49.46 34.53 4.34
C LYS A 3 50.05 33.16 3.99
N LYS A 4 51.33 33.11 3.51
CA LYS A 4 51.98 31.87 3.12
C LYS A 4 52.52 31.10 4.35
N ILE A 5 52.93 31.82 5.38
CA ILE A 5 53.40 31.25 6.63
C ILE A 5 52.22 30.65 7.43
N THR A 6 51.09 31.34 7.47
CA THR A 6 49.89 30.86 8.16
C THR A 6 49.37 29.58 7.56
N ARG A 7 49.33 29.46 6.22
CA ARG A 7 48.94 28.21 5.52
C ARG A 7 49.89 27.04 5.80
N LYS A 8 51.20 27.31 5.85
CA LYS A 8 52.18 26.28 6.17
C LYS A 8 52.05 25.76 7.60
N ASN A 9 51.84 26.66 8.54
CA ASN A 9 51.61 26.30 9.94
C ASN A 9 50.30 25.50 10.12
N PHE A 10 49.24 25.88 9.42
CA PHE A 10 47.98 25.17 9.47
C PHE A 10 48.11 23.70 8.97
N TYR A 11 48.81 23.46 7.85
CA TYR A 11 49.07 22.13 7.37
C TYR A 11 49.96 21.30 8.31
N MET A 12 50.96 21.92 8.96
CA MET A 12 51.78 21.23 9.94
C MET A 12 51.03 20.86 11.20
N GLU A 13 50.11 21.71 11.66
CA GLU A 13 49.24 21.46 12.84
C GLU A 13 48.30 20.29 12.57
N ILE A 14 47.64 20.26 11.38
CA ILE A 14 46.78 19.15 10.97
C ILE A 14 47.57 17.83 10.94
N ARG A 15 48.77 17.86 10.38
CA ARG A 15 49.63 16.65 10.26
C ARG A 15 50.09 16.13 11.61
N ARG A 16 50.33 17.02 12.57
CA ARG A 16 50.77 16.69 13.96
C ARG A 16 49.59 16.15 14.80
N SER A 17 48.37 16.60 14.52
CA SER A 17 47.15 16.22 15.27
C SER A 17 46.17 15.49 14.35
N PHE A 18 46.61 14.72 13.34
CA PHE A 18 45.84 14.14 12.30
C PHE A 18 44.67 13.30 12.85
N GLY A 19 44.88 12.45 13.85
CA GLY A 19 43.84 11.64 14.46
C GLY A 19 42.71 12.46 15.05
N ARG A 20 43.03 13.57 15.76
CA ARG A 20 42.04 14.47 16.34
C ARG A 20 41.27 15.22 15.25
N PHE A 21 41.96 15.70 14.22
CA PHE A 21 41.34 16.36 13.07
C PHE A 21 40.34 15.44 12.37
N ILE A 22 40.75 14.20 12.07
CA ILE A 22 39.89 13.20 11.43
C ILE A 22 38.67 12.87 12.30
N SER A 23 38.84 12.71 13.61
CA SER A 23 37.71 12.43 14.51
C SER A 23 36.66 13.54 14.48
N ILE A 24 37.08 14.80 14.55
CA ILE A 24 36.18 15.95 14.49
C ILE A 24 35.52 16.02 13.11
N LEU A 25 36.28 15.82 12.04
CA LEU A 25 35.76 15.80 10.67
C LEU A 25 34.64 14.76 10.51
N PHE A 26 34.88 13.52 10.98
CA PHE A 26 33.89 12.46 10.90
C PHE A 26 32.62 12.75 11.72
N ILE A 27 32.76 13.31 12.93
CA ILE A 27 31.60 13.67 13.76
C ILE A 27 30.73 14.72 13.03
N VAL A 28 31.36 15.77 12.48
CA VAL A 28 30.63 16.80 11.74
C VAL A 28 30.02 16.23 10.45
N ALA A 29 30.80 15.44 9.71
CA ALA A 29 30.34 14.82 8.47
C ALA A 29 29.15 13.89 8.71
N LEU A 30 29.18 13.06 9.75
CA LEU A 30 28.06 12.19 10.14
C LEU A 30 26.83 13.00 10.54
N GLY A 31 27.00 14.08 11.32
CA GLY A 31 25.88 14.94 11.67
C GLY A 31 25.19 15.58 10.47
N VAL A 32 25.98 16.13 9.55
CA VAL A 32 25.47 16.73 8.30
C VAL A 32 24.82 15.66 7.41
N ALA A 33 25.45 14.51 7.22
CA ALA A 33 24.93 13.43 6.40
C ALA A 33 23.61 12.90 6.95
N PHE A 34 23.53 12.68 8.26
CA PHE A 34 22.30 12.21 8.92
C PHE A 34 21.14 13.23 8.78
N PHE A 35 21.42 14.49 9.06
CA PHE A 35 20.41 15.54 8.92
C PHE A 35 19.95 15.70 7.47
N SER A 36 20.89 15.71 6.52
CA SER A 36 20.56 15.80 5.09
C SER A 36 19.76 14.59 4.61
N GLY A 37 20.10 13.38 5.08
CA GLY A 37 19.39 12.16 4.77
C GLY A 37 17.93 12.20 5.23
N ILE A 38 17.69 12.62 6.48
CA ILE A 38 16.32 12.78 7.01
C ILE A 38 15.52 13.79 6.18
N ARG A 39 16.13 14.95 5.89
CA ARG A 39 15.48 16.00 5.09
C ARG A 39 15.15 15.57 3.67
N ALA A 40 15.98 14.73 3.07
CA ALA A 40 15.75 14.21 1.73
C ALA A 40 14.70 13.09 1.68
N SER A 41 14.45 12.40 2.80
CA SER A 41 13.50 11.28 2.84
C SER A 41 12.07 11.73 2.64
N GLU A 42 11.65 12.86 3.22
CA GLU A 42 10.26 13.34 3.13
C GLU A 42 9.79 13.56 1.68
N PRO A 43 10.49 14.36 0.84
CA PRO A 43 10.05 14.57 -0.54
C PRO A 43 10.11 13.28 -1.36
N SER A 44 11.10 12.41 -1.12
CA SER A 44 11.21 11.13 -1.81
C SER A 44 10.02 10.21 -1.50
N MET A 45 9.61 10.13 -0.24
CA MET A 45 8.44 9.34 0.17
C MET A 45 7.14 9.88 -0.45
N LYS A 46 6.96 11.20 -0.47
CA LYS A 46 5.78 11.83 -1.11
C LYS A 46 5.72 11.50 -2.59
N ILE A 47 6.80 11.75 -3.34
CA ILE A 47 6.85 11.47 -4.79
C ILE A 47 6.57 9.99 -5.08
N THR A 48 7.16 9.09 -4.29
CA THR A 48 6.94 7.64 -4.48
C THR A 48 5.50 7.25 -4.15
N GLY A 49 4.94 7.80 -3.07
CA GLY A 49 3.55 7.57 -2.68
C GLY A 49 2.57 8.07 -3.73
N ASP A 50 2.73 9.32 -4.18
CA ASP A 50 1.88 9.91 -5.20
C ASP A 50 1.94 9.09 -6.50
N ALA A 51 3.14 8.73 -6.97
CA ALA A 51 3.31 7.91 -8.16
C ALA A 51 2.66 6.52 -8.03
N TYR A 52 2.68 5.92 -6.84
CA TYR A 52 2.00 4.64 -6.58
C TYR A 52 0.48 4.78 -6.62
N PHE A 53 -0.07 5.81 -5.98
CA PHE A 53 -1.51 6.05 -5.93
C PHE A 53 -2.06 6.46 -7.30
N ASP A 54 -1.37 7.32 -8.03
CA ASP A 54 -1.73 7.71 -9.40
C ASP A 54 -1.73 6.49 -10.33
N LYS A 55 -0.70 5.66 -10.28
CA LYS A 55 -0.60 4.43 -11.09
C LYS A 55 -1.73 3.43 -10.80
N SER A 56 -2.19 3.41 -9.56
CA SER A 56 -3.23 2.48 -9.11
C SER A 56 -4.63 3.08 -9.26
N ASP A 57 -4.78 4.30 -9.76
CA ASP A 57 -6.04 5.03 -9.83
C ASP A 57 -6.79 4.98 -8.48
N LEU A 58 -6.09 5.32 -7.37
CA LEU A 58 -6.71 5.29 -6.05
C LEU A 58 -7.90 6.24 -6.01
N MET A 59 -9.01 5.79 -5.46
CA MET A 59 -10.20 6.62 -5.29
C MET A 59 -9.94 7.80 -4.37
N ASP A 60 -10.42 8.99 -4.76
CA ASP A 60 -10.41 10.19 -3.90
C ASP A 60 -11.56 10.18 -2.90
N ILE A 61 -12.72 9.64 -3.30
CA ILE A 61 -13.95 9.66 -2.50
C ILE A 61 -14.60 8.29 -2.52
N LYS A 62 -14.96 7.78 -1.34
CA LYS A 62 -15.79 6.59 -1.15
C LYS A 62 -17.13 7.00 -0.58
N ALA A 63 -18.21 6.81 -1.33
CA ALA A 63 -19.57 6.96 -0.85
C ALA A 63 -20.15 5.60 -0.46
N VAL A 64 -20.80 5.52 0.69
CA VAL A 64 -21.42 4.29 1.20
C VAL A 64 -22.89 4.58 1.50
N SER A 65 -23.77 3.71 1.04
CA SER A 65 -25.21 3.77 1.32
C SER A 65 -25.66 2.51 2.05
N THR A 66 -26.45 2.67 3.09
CA THR A 66 -27.08 1.56 3.82
C THR A 66 -28.23 0.91 3.05
N LEU A 67 -28.79 1.62 2.08
CA LEU A 67 -29.87 1.13 1.20
C LEU A 67 -29.34 0.53 -0.10
N GLY A 68 -28.01 0.53 -0.28
CA GLY A 68 -27.37 0.19 -1.53
C GLY A 68 -27.26 1.38 -2.48
N ILE A 69 -26.52 1.18 -3.56
CA ILE A 69 -26.30 2.14 -4.67
C ILE A 69 -26.65 1.41 -5.96
N THR A 70 -27.48 2.03 -6.79
CA THR A 70 -27.89 1.44 -8.07
C THR A 70 -26.93 1.85 -9.20
N GLU A 71 -26.98 1.16 -10.32
CA GLU A 71 -26.22 1.54 -11.53
C GLU A 71 -26.59 2.93 -12.04
N ASP A 72 -27.83 3.36 -11.83
CA ASP A 72 -28.25 4.71 -12.24
C ASP A 72 -27.70 5.79 -11.31
N ASP A 73 -27.52 5.51 -10.04
CA ASP A 73 -26.82 6.39 -9.10
C ASP A 73 -25.35 6.54 -9.51
N VAL A 74 -24.68 5.44 -9.88
CA VAL A 74 -23.29 5.48 -10.37
C VAL A 74 -23.20 6.31 -11.66
N LYS A 75 -24.14 6.14 -12.60
CA LYS A 75 -24.20 6.96 -13.81
C LYS A 75 -24.44 8.43 -13.52
N ALA A 76 -25.33 8.72 -12.56
CA ALA A 76 -25.58 10.10 -12.15
C ALA A 76 -24.31 10.76 -11.59
N VAL A 77 -23.55 10.03 -10.75
CA VAL A 77 -22.26 10.51 -10.22
C VAL A 77 -21.24 10.75 -11.34
N ARG A 78 -21.15 9.85 -12.32
CA ARG A 78 -20.24 10.03 -13.48
C ARG A 78 -20.51 11.29 -14.26
N ASN A 79 -21.76 11.74 -14.28
CA ASN A 79 -22.17 12.95 -15.02
C ASN A 79 -21.95 14.25 -14.25
N VAL A 80 -21.53 14.19 -12.99
CA VAL A 80 -21.22 15.40 -12.20
C VAL A 80 -19.93 16.03 -12.71
N LYS A 81 -20.00 17.36 -12.97
CA LYS A 81 -18.83 18.09 -13.39
C LYS A 81 -17.70 18.03 -12.35
N GLY A 82 -16.54 17.59 -12.78
CA GLY A 82 -15.36 17.43 -11.91
C GLY A 82 -15.10 16.00 -11.45
N ILE A 83 -16.01 15.07 -11.75
CA ILE A 83 -15.77 13.63 -11.53
C ILE A 83 -15.09 13.05 -12.77
N GLY A 84 -13.91 12.49 -12.60
CA GLY A 84 -13.16 11.83 -13.68
C GLY A 84 -13.65 10.40 -13.93
N LYS A 85 -13.80 9.63 -12.85
CA LYS A 85 -14.25 8.23 -12.88
C LYS A 85 -15.19 7.98 -11.70
N ALA A 86 -16.17 7.11 -11.87
CA ALA A 86 -16.98 6.56 -10.77
C ALA A 86 -17.31 5.11 -11.08
N GLU A 87 -17.15 4.23 -10.10
CA GLU A 87 -17.36 2.80 -10.22
C GLU A 87 -18.09 2.28 -8.98
N GLY A 88 -19.09 1.44 -9.17
CA GLY A 88 -19.81 0.77 -8.09
C GLY A 88 -19.02 -0.42 -7.58
N ALA A 89 -18.98 -0.60 -6.26
CA ALA A 89 -18.30 -1.72 -5.63
C ALA A 89 -19.14 -2.29 -4.50
N TYR A 90 -18.95 -3.57 -4.22
CA TYR A 90 -19.54 -4.27 -3.08
C TYR A 90 -18.45 -4.70 -2.12
N SER A 91 -18.74 -4.63 -0.84
CA SER A 91 -17.87 -5.19 0.18
C SER A 91 -18.69 -5.81 1.31
N ALA A 92 -18.19 -6.91 1.86
CA ALA A 92 -18.79 -7.57 3.00
C ALA A 92 -17.72 -8.30 3.81
N ASP A 93 -17.97 -8.45 5.12
CA ASP A 93 -17.10 -9.15 6.02
C ASP A 93 -17.61 -10.59 6.24
N PHE A 94 -16.70 -11.55 6.11
CA PHE A 94 -16.98 -12.95 6.32
C PHE A 94 -15.97 -13.56 7.28
N LEU A 95 -16.36 -14.66 7.91
CA LEU A 95 -15.49 -15.42 8.79
C LEU A 95 -14.84 -16.57 8.02
N ASN A 96 -13.58 -16.80 8.30
CA ASN A 96 -12.86 -18.01 7.89
C ASN A 96 -12.22 -18.67 9.10
N ILE A 97 -12.31 -19.98 9.20
CA ILE A 97 -11.66 -20.77 10.25
C ILE A 97 -10.48 -21.52 9.65
N LYS A 98 -9.27 -21.12 10.02
CA LYS A 98 -8.03 -21.75 9.60
C LYS A 98 -7.20 -22.12 10.84
N ASN A 99 -6.75 -23.39 10.93
CA ASN A 99 -5.96 -23.88 12.05
C ASN A 99 -6.59 -23.61 13.43
N LYS A 100 -7.90 -23.83 13.57
CA LYS A 100 -8.69 -23.55 14.78
C LYS A 100 -8.73 -22.07 15.21
N LYS A 101 -8.25 -21.15 14.37
CA LYS A 101 -8.36 -19.71 14.58
C LYS A 101 -9.37 -19.15 13.62
N GLN A 102 -10.16 -18.20 14.12
CA GLN A 102 -11.14 -17.47 13.34
C GLN A 102 -10.51 -16.17 12.85
N TYR A 103 -10.70 -15.88 11.58
CA TYR A 103 -10.27 -14.65 10.90
C TYR A 103 -11.47 -13.96 10.29
N VAL A 104 -11.51 -12.65 10.35
CA VAL A 104 -12.44 -11.84 9.57
C VAL A 104 -11.77 -11.51 8.23
N LEU A 105 -12.44 -11.84 7.15
CA LEU A 105 -12.00 -11.54 5.79
C LEU A 105 -12.90 -10.46 5.22
N HIS A 106 -12.34 -9.31 4.89
CA HIS A 106 -13.02 -8.26 4.16
C HIS A 106 -12.99 -8.59 2.67
N VAL A 107 -14.11 -9.00 2.14
CA VAL A 107 -14.24 -9.39 0.72
C VAL A 107 -14.81 -8.21 -0.06
N MET A 108 -14.14 -7.86 -1.14
CA MET A 108 -14.54 -6.76 -2.02
C MET A 108 -14.70 -7.24 -3.45
N SER A 109 -15.64 -6.63 -4.18
CA SER A 109 -15.73 -6.82 -5.62
C SER A 109 -14.51 -6.23 -6.31
N ARG A 110 -14.10 -6.85 -7.42
CA ARG A 110 -13.06 -6.31 -8.28
C ARG A 110 -13.59 -5.05 -8.96
N MET A 111 -12.77 -4.01 -8.95
CA MET A 111 -12.94 -2.79 -9.75
C MET A 111 -11.98 -2.82 -10.94
N GLU A 112 -12.36 -2.19 -12.06
CA GLU A 112 -11.58 -2.23 -13.30
C GLU A 112 -10.82 -0.93 -13.55
N ASP A 113 -11.48 0.19 -13.30
CA ASP A 113 -10.95 1.52 -13.62
C ASP A 113 -10.37 2.26 -12.42
N ILE A 114 -10.80 1.92 -11.21
CA ILE A 114 -10.42 2.55 -9.95
C ILE A 114 -9.83 1.49 -9.02
N ASN A 115 -8.91 1.90 -8.15
CA ASN A 115 -8.26 1.02 -7.15
C ASN A 115 -7.64 -0.24 -7.76
N LYS A 116 -6.89 -0.07 -8.82
CA LYS A 116 -6.26 -1.17 -9.55
C LYS A 116 -5.31 -1.98 -8.67
N ILE A 117 -5.53 -3.27 -8.64
CA ILE A 117 -4.73 -4.20 -7.84
C ILE A 117 -3.46 -4.58 -8.61
N THR A 118 -2.32 -4.57 -7.93
CA THR A 118 -1.06 -5.09 -8.47
C THR A 118 -0.92 -6.55 -8.08
N VAL A 119 -0.94 -7.46 -9.08
CA VAL A 119 -0.74 -8.90 -8.85
C VAL A 119 0.74 -9.18 -8.68
N SER A 120 1.10 -9.87 -7.61
CA SER A 120 2.47 -10.29 -7.28
C SER A 120 2.72 -11.75 -7.62
N GLU A 121 1.69 -12.60 -7.47
CA GLU A 121 1.77 -14.04 -7.73
C GLU A 121 0.45 -14.54 -8.36
N GLY A 122 0.55 -15.44 -9.33
CA GLY A 122 -0.63 -16.04 -9.98
C GLY A 122 -1.27 -15.08 -10.98
N ARG A 123 -2.59 -14.97 -10.97
CA ARG A 123 -3.38 -14.16 -11.91
C ARG A 123 -4.59 -13.50 -11.25
N MET A 124 -5.19 -12.55 -11.96
CA MET A 124 -6.49 -11.98 -11.56
C MET A 124 -7.61 -13.02 -11.66
N PRO A 125 -8.63 -12.94 -10.77
CA PRO A 125 -9.85 -13.74 -10.86
C PRO A 125 -10.61 -13.47 -12.17
N GLU A 126 -11.05 -14.54 -12.84
CA GLU A 126 -11.81 -14.46 -14.09
C GLU A 126 -13.18 -15.12 -13.98
N LYS A 127 -13.34 -16.02 -13.01
CA LYS A 127 -14.55 -16.84 -12.85
C LYS A 127 -15.15 -16.65 -11.47
N VAL A 128 -16.45 -16.87 -11.37
CA VAL A 128 -17.15 -16.94 -10.07
C VAL A 128 -16.50 -18.03 -9.22
N GLY A 129 -16.26 -17.74 -7.95
CA GLY A 129 -15.56 -18.66 -7.04
C GLY A 129 -14.05 -18.54 -7.05
N GLU A 130 -13.48 -17.64 -7.85
CA GLU A 130 -12.06 -17.29 -7.76
C GLU A 130 -11.86 -16.02 -6.94
N CYS A 131 -10.75 -15.95 -6.21
CA CYS A 131 -10.35 -14.74 -5.48
C CYS A 131 -8.85 -14.48 -5.59
N LEU A 132 -8.50 -13.22 -5.39
CA LEU A 132 -7.14 -12.75 -5.13
C LEU A 132 -7.06 -12.40 -3.65
N VAL A 133 -5.96 -12.74 -3.00
CA VAL A 133 -5.71 -12.42 -1.59
C VAL A 133 -4.55 -11.45 -1.45
N ASP A 134 -4.55 -10.70 -0.37
CA ASP A 134 -3.44 -9.81 -0.03
C ASP A 134 -2.14 -10.62 0.16
N ASP A 135 -1.00 -10.06 -0.26
CA ASP A 135 0.32 -10.71 -0.19
C ASP A 135 0.71 -11.15 1.20
N GLN A 136 0.27 -10.43 2.23
CA GLN A 136 0.59 -10.72 3.62
C GLN A 136 -0.29 -11.82 4.21
N MET A 137 -1.40 -12.15 3.54
CA MET A 137 -2.26 -13.24 3.99
C MET A 137 -1.58 -14.60 3.83
N LYS A 138 -1.74 -15.46 4.84
CA LYS A 138 -1.15 -16.80 4.89
C LYS A 138 -1.96 -17.82 4.07
N TYR A 139 -2.37 -17.44 2.87
CA TYR A 139 -2.98 -18.34 1.88
C TYR A 139 -2.04 -18.55 0.71
N LYS A 140 -2.12 -19.73 0.10
CA LYS A 140 -1.33 -20.08 -1.09
C LYS A 140 -2.20 -20.05 -2.33
N VAL A 141 -1.61 -19.74 -3.47
CA VAL A 141 -2.28 -19.91 -4.78
C VAL A 141 -2.69 -21.38 -4.94
N GLY A 142 -3.93 -21.60 -5.31
CA GLY A 142 -4.57 -22.93 -5.41
C GLY A 142 -5.33 -23.36 -4.14
N GLU A 143 -5.15 -22.70 -3.01
CA GLU A 143 -5.89 -23.01 -1.76
C GLU A 143 -7.35 -22.55 -1.88
N THR A 144 -8.26 -23.27 -1.23
CA THR A 144 -9.68 -22.89 -1.16
C THR A 144 -9.99 -22.30 0.21
N ILE A 145 -10.62 -21.13 0.21
CA ILE A 145 -11.10 -20.42 1.39
C ILE A 145 -12.59 -20.69 1.54
N ARG A 146 -13.00 -21.30 2.64
CA ARG A 146 -14.41 -21.45 2.97
C ARG A 146 -14.86 -20.31 3.84
N LEU A 147 -15.85 -19.57 3.37
CA LEU A 147 -16.46 -18.43 4.06
C LEU A 147 -17.61 -18.89 4.95
N LYS A 148 -17.79 -18.20 6.07
CA LYS A 148 -18.93 -18.33 6.97
C LYS A 148 -19.51 -16.97 7.23
N SER A 149 -20.80 -16.90 7.41
CA SER A 149 -21.46 -15.68 7.90
C SER A 149 -21.11 -15.47 9.39
N GLY A 150 -21.00 -14.23 9.79
CA GLY A 150 -20.90 -13.82 11.19
C GLY A 150 -22.27 -13.60 11.85
N THR A 151 -23.34 -13.70 11.05
CA THR A 151 -24.75 -13.56 11.46
C THR A 151 -25.52 -14.86 11.19
N ASP A 152 -26.82 -14.85 11.46
CA ASP A 152 -27.71 -15.97 11.14
C ASP A 152 -28.01 -16.12 9.64
N ASP A 153 -27.62 -15.12 8.82
CA ASP A 153 -27.80 -15.15 7.37
C ASP A 153 -26.81 -16.11 6.71
N LYS A 154 -27.16 -16.59 5.53
CA LYS A 154 -26.27 -17.44 4.74
C LYS A 154 -25.26 -16.58 3.96
N VAL A 155 -24.05 -17.09 3.78
CA VAL A 155 -23.06 -16.47 2.89
C VAL A 155 -23.62 -16.24 1.49
N THR A 156 -24.45 -17.19 1.02
CA THR A 156 -25.09 -17.15 -0.31
C THR A 156 -26.14 -16.06 -0.48
N ASP A 157 -26.58 -15.41 0.58
CA ASP A 157 -27.48 -14.26 0.51
C ASP A 157 -26.74 -12.98 0.04
N THR A 158 -25.42 -12.95 0.21
CA THR A 158 -24.55 -11.83 -0.18
C THR A 158 -23.63 -12.20 -1.34
N LEU A 159 -23.04 -13.40 -1.33
CA LEU A 159 -22.13 -13.89 -2.37
C LEU A 159 -22.79 -15.04 -3.16
N LYS A 160 -22.42 -15.20 -4.42
CA LYS A 160 -22.91 -16.32 -5.24
C LYS A 160 -22.40 -17.68 -4.79
N VAL A 161 -21.30 -17.71 -4.02
CA VAL A 161 -20.61 -18.94 -3.55
C VAL A 161 -20.07 -18.70 -2.15
N ASP A 162 -19.94 -19.77 -1.37
CA ASP A 162 -19.38 -19.77 -0.03
C ASP A 162 -17.93 -20.29 0.02
N GLU A 163 -17.41 -20.78 -1.10
CA GLU A 163 -16.03 -21.20 -1.25
C GLU A 163 -15.35 -20.39 -2.36
N LEU A 164 -14.16 -19.88 -2.04
CA LEU A 164 -13.33 -19.10 -2.97
C LEU A 164 -11.98 -19.77 -3.17
N LYS A 165 -11.63 -20.03 -4.44
CA LYS A 165 -10.32 -20.55 -4.82
C LYS A 165 -9.34 -19.38 -5.01
N VAL A 166 -8.24 -19.38 -4.28
CA VAL A 166 -7.16 -18.42 -4.44
C VAL A 166 -6.45 -18.66 -5.77
N VAL A 167 -6.54 -17.73 -6.70
CA VAL A 167 -5.88 -17.81 -8.01
C VAL A 167 -4.71 -16.86 -8.15
N GLY A 168 -4.55 -15.94 -7.21
CA GLY A 168 -3.42 -15.02 -7.17
C GLY A 168 -3.30 -14.32 -5.83
N LYS A 169 -2.18 -13.63 -5.68
CA LYS A 169 -1.88 -12.73 -4.58
C LYS A 169 -1.56 -11.34 -5.14
N GLY A 170 -1.80 -10.32 -4.36
CA GLY A 170 -1.52 -8.96 -4.80
C GLY A 170 -1.80 -7.91 -3.74
N ASN A 171 -1.47 -6.68 -4.08
CA ASN A 171 -1.62 -5.53 -3.19
C ASN A 171 -2.69 -4.59 -3.74
N SER A 172 -3.60 -4.18 -2.86
CA SER A 172 -4.62 -3.17 -3.13
C SER A 172 -4.16 -1.80 -2.65
N PRO A 173 -4.33 -0.73 -3.42
CA PRO A 173 -4.00 0.62 -2.97
C PRO A 173 -4.90 1.10 -1.82
N CYS A 174 -6.09 0.48 -1.64
CA CYS A 174 -7.02 0.82 -0.56
C CYS A 174 -6.54 0.38 0.82
N TYR A 175 -5.65 -0.61 0.89
CA TYR A 175 -5.16 -1.20 2.14
C TYR A 175 -3.65 -1.37 2.05
N ILE A 176 -2.93 -0.40 2.59
CA ILE A 176 -1.47 -0.50 2.71
C ILE A 176 -1.19 -1.15 4.06
N ALA A 177 -0.69 -2.37 4.03
CA ALA A 177 -0.21 -3.01 5.23
C ALA A 177 1.15 -2.40 5.59
N LEU A 178 1.21 -1.77 6.73
CA LEU A 178 2.47 -1.32 7.33
C LEU A 178 3.09 -2.52 8.04
N ASN A 179 4.25 -2.96 7.55
CA ASN A 179 5.08 -4.00 8.19
C ASN A 179 5.86 -3.41 9.37
#